data_8e356c069a4eb1dd58881f3d6b217530
#
_entry.id   8e356c069a4eb1dd58881f3d6b217530
#
_cell.length_a   1.000
_cell.length_b   1.000
_cell.length_c   1.000
_cell.angle_alpha   90.00
_cell.angle_beta   90.00
_cell.angle_gamma   90.00
#
_symmetry.space_group_name_H-M   'P 1'
#
loop_
_entity.id
_entity.type
_entity.pdbx_description
1 polymer ?
#
loop_
_entity_poly.entity_id
_entity_poly.type
_entity_poly.pdbx_seq_one_letter_code
_entity_poly.pdbx_strand_id
1 'polypeptide(L)'
;MVPNFFASEYSYFPEENFLRWFLKWAIESNKSIKPNLYAVAKSFLALVCSRNNFQMDLKIDTVADVTYVLNSEYGLWFILNDNIALAINGGNLYKPALDEIRKNLSKISGDYNISSSRVCKFSYDCRDGIDDIRSLADQGFPLIDRRDLLRLFSSPVGVRAEVESDTYSDFKKYLLQLESEAQGFLRMPPAEWKWAQWVGYCHDLYMRFGNGRRGRFVDLIARTSHEFFDMGHQVVDGGILFLRIDDKHQLSFMLQIEKFEERRKWLAYWQDKVFAISKQLGLEIVRPRCVGAEKDVVLATLAQSYMALQDDGLVDVQATSDKISSVSVLLAI
;
A
#
# COMPACT_ATOMS: atom_id res chain seq x y z
N MET A 1 -15.78 18.03 -23.57
CA MET A 1 -15.37 16.96 -22.65
C MET A 1 -16.00 17.28 -21.30
N VAL A 2 -16.90 16.45 -20.77
CA VAL A 2 -17.48 16.67 -19.45
C VAL A 2 -16.38 16.44 -18.42
N PRO A 3 -16.10 17.35 -17.50
CA PRO A 3 -15.06 17.17 -16.49
C PRO A 3 -15.41 15.93 -15.64
N ASN A 4 -14.42 15.04 -15.45
CA ASN A 4 -14.58 13.92 -14.52
C ASN A 4 -14.60 14.48 -13.09
N PHE A 5 -15.69 14.26 -12.38
CA PHE A 5 -15.88 14.76 -11.01
C PHE A 5 -14.76 14.30 -10.06
N PHE A 6 -14.27 13.09 -10.20
CA PHE A 6 -13.23 12.54 -9.33
C PHE A 6 -11.82 13.07 -9.67
N ALA A 7 -11.60 13.54 -10.89
CA ALA A 7 -10.35 14.17 -11.31
C ALA A 7 -10.32 15.68 -11.04
N SER A 8 -11.40 16.27 -10.53
CA SER A 8 -11.45 17.72 -10.23
C SER A 8 -10.74 18.01 -8.90
N GLU A 9 -10.02 19.12 -8.85
CA GLU A 9 -9.33 19.61 -7.63
C GLU A 9 -10.30 19.92 -6.48
N TYR A 10 -11.60 19.94 -6.74
CA TYR A 10 -12.64 20.28 -5.76
C TYR A 10 -13.14 19.10 -4.92
N SER A 11 -12.73 17.88 -5.23
CA SER A 11 -13.10 16.72 -4.43
C SER A 11 -12.04 16.41 -3.40
N TYR A 12 -12.23 16.81 -2.16
CA TYR A 12 -11.29 16.55 -1.06
C TYR A 12 -11.08 15.05 -0.78
N PHE A 13 -12.07 14.17 -1.09
CA PHE A 13 -12.02 12.73 -0.78
C PHE A 13 -12.84 11.92 -1.78
N PRO A 14 -12.42 11.93 -3.06
CA PRO A 14 -13.22 11.31 -4.11
C PRO A 14 -13.41 9.81 -3.91
N GLU A 15 -12.38 9.11 -3.43
CA GLU A 15 -12.40 7.67 -3.25
C GLU A 15 -13.35 7.24 -2.13
N GLU A 16 -13.32 7.96 -1.01
CA GLU A 16 -14.20 7.69 0.12
C GLU A 16 -15.65 8.01 -0.20
N ASN A 17 -15.90 9.14 -0.88
CA ASN A 17 -17.22 9.52 -1.33
C ASN A 17 -17.80 8.51 -2.33
N PHE A 18 -16.95 8.00 -3.24
CA PHE A 18 -17.36 6.92 -4.13
C PHE A 18 -17.72 5.66 -3.35
N LEU A 19 -16.89 5.24 -2.40
CA LEU A 19 -17.13 4.03 -1.63
C LEU A 19 -18.44 4.11 -0.83
N ARG A 20 -18.73 5.26 -0.21
CA ARG A 20 -20.01 5.51 0.48
C ARG A 20 -21.19 5.39 -0.45
N TRP A 21 -21.14 6.12 -1.57
CA TRP A 21 -22.18 6.08 -2.59
C TRP A 21 -22.35 4.66 -3.13
N PHE A 22 -21.25 3.99 -3.45
CA PHE A 22 -21.24 2.68 -4.07
C PHE A 22 -21.86 1.61 -3.17
N LEU A 23 -21.42 1.51 -1.92
CA LEU A 23 -21.97 0.52 -1.00
C LEU A 23 -23.41 0.81 -0.62
N LYS A 24 -23.73 2.05 -0.27
CA LYS A 24 -25.10 2.38 0.12
C LYS A 24 -26.05 2.32 -1.07
N TRP A 25 -25.80 3.17 -2.05
CA TRP A 25 -26.75 3.35 -3.13
C TRP A 25 -26.84 2.16 -4.09
N ALA A 26 -25.71 1.54 -4.46
CA ALA A 26 -25.74 0.40 -5.37
C ALA A 26 -26.40 -0.84 -4.75
N ILE A 27 -26.29 -1.02 -3.42
CA ILE A 27 -26.94 -2.13 -2.72
C ILE A 27 -28.42 -1.84 -2.47
N GLU A 28 -28.76 -0.64 -1.98
CA GLU A 28 -30.13 -0.28 -1.63
C GLU A 28 -30.98 0.02 -2.87
N SER A 29 -30.37 0.58 -3.95
CA SER A 29 -31.12 1.02 -5.15
C SER A 29 -31.69 -0.10 -5.99
N ASN A 30 -31.46 -1.33 -5.56
CA ASN A 30 -32.26 -2.41 -6.09
C ASN A 30 -31.66 -3.18 -7.26
N LYS A 31 -31.62 -4.49 -7.06
CA LYS A 31 -31.30 -5.51 -8.06
C LYS A 31 -32.15 -5.37 -9.35
N SER A 32 -33.37 -4.83 -9.26
CA SER A 32 -34.27 -4.69 -10.39
C SER A 32 -34.00 -3.48 -11.29
N ILE A 33 -33.43 -2.40 -10.74
CA ILE A 33 -33.20 -1.15 -11.49
C ILE A 33 -31.79 -1.13 -12.12
N LYS A 34 -30.77 -1.58 -11.38
CA LYS A 34 -29.36 -1.57 -11.79
C LYS A 34 -28.68 -2.88 -11.43
N PRO A 35 -29.03 -3.98 -12.10
CA PRO A 35 -28.62 -5.32 -11.70
C PRO A 35 -27.10 -5.54 -11.79
N ASN A 36 -26.42 -4.92 -12.76
CA ASN A 36 -24.97 -5.09 -12.90
C ASN A 36 -24.23 -4.28 -11.84
N LEU A 37 -24.64 -3.04 -11.56
CA LEU A 37 -24.04 -2.23 -10.51
C LEU A 37 -24.20 -2.89 -9.14
N TYR A 38 -25.39 -3.43 -8.86
CA TYR A 38 -25.67 -4.23 -7.68
C TYR A 38 -24.72 -5.44 -7.58
N ALA A 39 -24.56 -6.19 -8.67
CA ALA A 39 -23.67 -7.36 -8.70
C ALA A 39 -22.19 -6.99 -8.49
N VAL A 40 -21.72 -5.85 -9.00
CA VAL A 40 -20.38 -5.34 -8.74
C VAL A 40 -20.19 -4.99 -7.26
N ALA A 41 -21.16 -4.30 -6.64
CA ALA A 41 -21.12 -3.98 -5.21
C ALA A 41 -21.06 -5.25 -4.35
N LYS A 42 -21.83 -6.28 -4.70
CA LYS A 42 -21.76 -7.59 -4.04
C LYS A 42 -20.42 -8.26 -4.21
N SER A 43 -19.82 -8.18 -5.40
CA SER A 43 -18.48 -8.73 -5.65
C SER A 43 -17.42 -7.99 -4.87
N PHE A 44 -17.56 -6.68 -4.65
CA PHE A 44 -16.68 -5.91 -3.76
C PHE A 44 -16.79 -6.41 -2.32
N LEU A 45 -18.00 -6.60 -1.79
CA LEU A 45 -18.18 -7.16 -0.44
C LEU A 45 -17.58 -8.57 -0.33
N ALA A 46 -17.73 -9.41 -1.35
CA ALA A 46 -17.12 -10.73 -1.38
C ALA A 46 -15.59 -10.66 -1.36
N LEU A 47 -15.00 -9.69 -2.07
CA LEU A 47 -13.55 -9.44 -2.03
C LEU A 47 -13.09 -9.04 -0.62
N VAL A 48 -13.77 -8.11 0.04
CA VAL A 48 -13.47 -7.69 1.41
C VAL A 48 -13.51 -8.88 2.37
N CYS A 49 -14.56 -9.69 2.29
CA CYS A 49 -14.72 -10.88 3.13
C CYS A 49 -13.60 -11.91 2.87
N SER A 50 -13.27 -12.17 1.61
CA SER A 50 -12.22 -13.13 1.26
C SER A 50 -10.83 -12.72 1.77
N ARG A 51 -10.53 -11.43 1.73
CA ARG A 51 -9.27 -10.88 2.24
C ARG A 51 -9.15 -10.97 3.77
N ASN A 52 -10.26 -11.02 4.46
CA ASN A 52 -10.31 -11.17 5.92
C ASN A 52 -10.29 -12.63 6.39
N ASN A 53 -10.17 -13.62 5.49
CA ASN A 53 -10.40 -15.04 5.79
C ASN A 53 -11.72 -15.26 6.54
N PHE A 54 -12.67 -14.40 6.29
CA PHE A 54 -13.94 -14.38 6.96
C PHE A 54 -14.80 -15.46 6.30
N GLN A 55 -14.81 -16.65 6.90
CA GLN A 55 -15.76 -17.70 6.58
C GLN A 55 -17.14 -17.27 7.07
N MET A 56 -17.67 -16.27 6.39
CA MET A 56 -19.06 -15.91 6.63
C MET A 56 -19.93 -16.79 5.78
N ASP A 57 -20.82 -17.50 6.43
CA ASP A 57 -22.18 -17.78 5.93
C ASP A 57 -22.95 -16.44 5.70
N LEU A 58 -22.21 -15.40 5.29
CA LEU A 58 -22.81 -14.21 4.73
C LEU A 58 -23.40 -14.67 3.42
N LYS A 59 -24.71 -14.87 3.47
CA LYS A 59 -25.50 -14.77 2.27
C LYS A 59 -25.38 -13.33 1.81
N ILE A 60 -24.19 -12.98 1.21
CA ILE A 60 -23.94 -11.65 0.63
C ILE A 60 -25.13 -11.24 -0.23
N ASP A 61 -25.77 -12.21 -0.87
CA ASP A 61 -27.00 -12.03 -1.65
C ASP A 61 -28.20 -11.52 -0.82
N THR A 62 -28.18 -11.62 0.50
CA THR A 62 -29.25 -11.12 1.36
C THR A 62 -29.01 -9.73 1.92
N VAL A 63 -27.82 -9.13 1.68
CA VAL A 63 -27.56 -7.75 2.11
C VAL A 63 -28.44 -6.81 1.30
N ALA A 64 -29.38 -6.14 1.95
CA ALA A 64 -30.35 -5.25 1.34
C ALA A 64 -30.30 -3.83 1.93
N ASP A 65 -29.76 -3.67 3.12
CA ASP A 65 -29.64 -2.40 3.82
C ASP A 65 -28.18 -2.10 4.19
N VAL A 66 -27.78 -0.84 4.02
CA VAL A 66 -26.44 -0.34 4.32
C VAL A 66 -26.53 0.98 5.05
N THR A 67 -26.23 0.96 6.32
CA THR A 67 -26.03 2.18 7.12
C THR A 67 -24.53 2.51 7.18
N TYR A 68 -24.15 3.76 6.93
CA TYR A 68 -22.79 4.19 7.18
C TYR A 68 -22.72 5.08 8.43
N VAL A 69 -21.67 4.88 9.20
CA VAL A 69 -21.35 5.69 10.38
C VAL A 69 -20.07 6.42 10.09
N LEU A 70 -20.17 7.74 9.95
CA LEU A 70 -19.02 8.61 9.87
C LEU A 70 -18.94 9.37 11.19
N ASN A 71 -17.94 9.08 11.97
CA ASN A 71 -17.68 9.79 13.21
C ASN A 71 -16.21 10.17 13.28
N SER A 72 -15.91 11.40 13.68
CA SER A 72 -14.56 11.86 13.95
C SER A 72 -13.81 10.98 14.98
N GLU A 73 -14.56 10.29 15.84
CA GLU A 73 -14.03 9.37 16.82
C GLU A 73 -13.82 7.93 16.29
N TYR A 74 -14.63 7.48 15.28
CA TYR A 74 -14.69 6.06 14.89
C TYR A 74 -14.14 5.76 13.50
N GLY A 75 -13.85 6.78 12.70
CA GLY A 75 -13.53 6.59 11.29
C GLY A 75 -14.76 6.27 10.44
N LEU A 76 -14.55 5.66 9.29
CA LEU A 76 -15.63 5.25 8.37
C LEU A 76 -16.01 3.80 8.60
N TRP A 77 -17.30 3.58 8.85
CA TRP A 77 -17.88 2.27 9.08
C TRP A 77 -19.12 2.08 8.22
N PHE A 78 -19.33 0.85 7.77
CA PHE A 78 -20.59 0.43 7.14
C PHE A 78 -21.19 -0.70 7.95
N ILE A 79 -22.47 -0.58 8.24
CA ILE A 79 -23.26 -1.60 8.89
C ILE A 79 -24.19 -2.22 7.83
N LEU A 80 -24.09 -3.51 7.64
CA LEU A 80 -24.83 -4.24 6.64
C LEU A 80 -25.95 -5.04 7.33
N ASN A 81 -27.20 -4.76 7.00
CA ASN A 81 -28.38 -5.40 7.60
C ASN A 81 -28.34 -5.44 9.14
N ASP A 82 -27.86 -4.41 9.79
CA ASP A 82 -27.67 -4.32 11.25
C ASP A 82 -26.91 -5.51 11.88
N ASN A 83 -26.09 -6.21 11.10
CA ASN A 83 -25.52 -7.48 11.51
C ASN A 83 -24.03 -7.62 11.26
N ILE A 84 -23.46 -6.82 10.35
CA ILE A 84 -22.06 -6.88 9.96
C ILE A 84 -21.51 -5.48 9.89
N ALA A 85 -20.35 -5.27 10.49
CA ALA A 85 -19.64 -4.02 10.39
C ALA A 85 -18.43 -4.16 9.47
N LEU A 86 -18.26 -3.21 8.56
CA LEU A 86 -17.04 -3.01 7.78
C LEU A 86 -16.31 -1.81 8.35
N ALA A 87 -15.12 -2.04 8.88
CA ALA A 87 -14.22 -0.98 9.35
C ALA A 87 -13.20 -0.65 8.25
N ILE A 88 -13.11 0.62 7.89
CA ILE A 88 -12.25 1.07 6.81
C ILE A 88 -11.17 1.99 7.36
N ASN A 89 -9.91 1.65 7.07
CA ASN A 89 -8.79 2.54 7.23
C ASN A 89 -8.50 3.20 5.88
N GLY A 90 -8.92 4.44 5.69
CA GLY A 90 -8.63 5.24 4.49
C GLY A 90 -7.22 5.82 4.55
N GLY A 91 -6.41 5.56 3.51
CA GLY A 91 -4.97 5.89 3.47
C GLY A 91 -4.60 7.37 3.59
N ASN A 92 -5.55 8.31 3.43
CA ASN A 92 -5.20 9.72 3.31
C ASN A 92 -5.86 10.68 4.31
N LEU A 93 -6.83 10.24 5.14
CA LEU A 93 -7.65 11.21 5.84
C LEU A 93 -7.53 11.27 7.34
N TYR A 94 -7.43 10.19 7.94
CA TYR A 94 -7.17 10.03 9.35
C TYR A 94 -6.50 8.66 9.48
N LYS A 95 -5.20 8.64 9.80
CA LYS A 95 -4.67 7.48 10.50
C LYS A 95 -5.17 7.63 11.96
N PRO A 96 -6.40 7.23 12.32
CA PRO A 96 -6.64 6.97 13.71
C PRO A 96 -5.57 5.94 14.03
N ALA A 97 -4.80 6.18 15.09
CA ALA A 97 -3.89 5.18 15.56
C ALA A 97 -4.70 3.88 15.60
N LEU A 98 -4.14 2.77 15.10
CA LEU A 98 -4.86 1.49 15.05
C LEU A 98 -5.45 1.09 16.40
N ASP A 99 -4.89 1.63 17.48
CA ASP A 99 -5.43 1.56 18.83
C ASP A 99 -6.75 2.32 19.02
N GLU A 100 -6.98 3.39 18.29
CA GLU A 100 -8.28 4.08 18.27
C GLU A 100 -9.34 3.26 17.55
N ILE A 101 -8.99 2.64 16.41
CA ILE A 101 -9.90 1.72 15.71
C ILE A 101 -10.24 0.54 16.61
N ARG A 102 -9.30 -0.01 17.36
CA ARG A 102 -9.53 -1.09 18.34
C ARG A 102 -10.45 -0.66 19.48
N LYS A 103 -10.25 0.53 20.04
CA LYS A 103 -11.15 1.08 21.07
C LYS A 103 -12.55 1.29 20.53
N ASN A 104 -12.66 1.73 19.30
CA ASN A 104 -13.94 2.03 18.65
C ASN A 104 -14.68 0.77 18.20
N LEU A 105 -13.95 -0.35 17.95
CA LEU A 105 -14.54 -1.66 17.70
C LEU A 105 -15.50 -2.08 18.80
N SER A 106 -15.09 -1.96 20.07
CA SER A 106 -15.93 -2.35 21.20
C SER A 106 -17.16 -1.46 21.35
N LYS A 107 -17.05 -0.17 21.01
CA LYS A 107 -18.14 0.80 21.10
C LYS A 107 -19.15 0.60 20.00
N ILE A 108 -18.72 0.46 18.75
CA ILE A 108 -19.63 0.16 17.63
C ILE A 108 -20.30 -1.20 17.82
N SER A 109 -19.55 -2.18 18.31
CA SER A 109 -20.10 -3.49 18.66
C SER A 109 -21.20 -3.38 19.72
N GLY A 110 -21.05 -2.49 20.71
CA GLY A 110 -22.07 -2.19 21.71
C GLY A 110 -23.29 -1.42 21.14
N ASP A 111 -23.01 -0.33 20.44
CA ASP A 111 -24.05 0.59 19.94
C ASP A 111 -24.97 -0.08 18.88
N TYR A 112 -24.41 -0.99 18.07
CA TYR A 112 -25.14 -1.71 17.03
C TYR A 112 -25.38 -3.19 17.36
N ASN A 113 -25.02 -3.64 18.57
CA ASN A 113 -25.16 -5.03 18.99
C ASN A 113 -24.53 -6.06 18.02
N ILE A 114 -23.38 -5.69 17.43
CA ILE A 114 -22.66 -6.52 16.47
C ILE A 114 -21.54 -7.27 17.15
N SER A 115 -21.53 -8.59 17.06
CA SER A 115 -20.41 -9.41 17.59
C SER A 115 -19.09 -9.06 16.91
N SER A 116 -17.99 -9.02 17.67
CA SER A 116 -16.63 -8.81 17.14
C SER A 116 -16.25 -9.80 16.04
N SER A 117 -16.81 -11.02 16.07
CA SER A 117 -16.65 -12.02 15.00
C SER A 117 -17.36 -11.66 13.69
N ARG A 118 -18.17 -10.62 13.67
CA ARG A 118 -18.90 -10.10 12.50
C ARG A 118 -18.37 -8.76 12.03
N VAL A 119 -17.16 -8.41 12.40
CA VAL A 119 -16.49 -7.19 11.98
C VAL A 119 -15.41 -7.52 10.96
N CYS A 120 -15.60 -7.08 9.73
CA CYS A 120 -14.57 -7.10 8.69
C CYS A 120 -13.79 -5.80 8.71
N LYS A 121 -12.47 -5.90 8.65
CA LYS A 121 -11.58 -4.74 8.61
C LYS A 121 -10.83 -4.73 7.29
N PHE A 122 -10.62 -3.57 6.70
CA PHE A 122 -9.75 -3.44 5.55
C PHE A 122 -9.19 -2.03 5.40
N SER A 123 -8.05 -1.93 4.75
CA SER A 123 -7.47 -0.68 4.28
C SER A 123 -7.90 -0.42 2.85
N TYR A 124 -8.27 0.81 2.54
CA TYR A 124 -8.75 1.22 1.23
C TYR A 124 -7.84 2.31 0.68
N ASP A 125 -7.13 2.01 -0.41
CA ASP A 125 -6.18 2.96 -0.99
C ASP A 125 -6.17 2.88 -2.51
N CYS A 126 -6.61 3.95 -3.15
CA CYS A 126 -6.59 4.09 -4.60
C CYS A 126 -5.35 4.83 -5.12
N ARG A 127 -4.61 5.53 -4.25
CA ARG A 127 -3.50 6.41 -4.63
C ARG A 127 -2.11 5.86 -4.28
N ASP A 128 -2.06 4.61 -3.80
CA ASP A 128 -0.82 4.03 -3.27
C ASP A 128 -0.20 4.88 -2.13
N GLY A 129 -1.07 5.52 -1.31
CA GLY A 129 -0.67 6.40 -0.22
C GLY A 129 -0.23 5.66 1.05
N ILE A 130 -0.56 4.37 1.17
CA ILE A 130 -0.20 3.55 2.34
C ILE A 130 1.28 3.21 2.28
N ASP A 131 2.01 3.60 3.33
CA ASP A 131 3.46 3.43 3.40
C ASP A 131 3.87 2.04 3.90
N ASP A 132 3.07 1.43 4.78
CA ASP A 132 3.38 0.15 5.42
C ASP A 132 2.21 -0.83 5.30
N ILE A 133 2.05 -1.39 4.10
CA ILE A 133 0.98 -2.34 3.75
C ILE A 133 1.04 -3.59 4.63
N ARG A 134 2.25 -4.08 4.92
CA ARG A 134 2.44 -5.30 5.72
C ARG A 134 1.99 -5.09 7.15
N SER A 135 2.41 -4.00 7.78
CA SER A 135 2.00 -3.68 9.16
C SER A 135 0.49 -3.58 9.29
N LEU A 136 -0.21 -3.01 8.29
CA LEU A 136 -1.67 -2.97 8.29
C LEU A 136 -2.28 -4.36 8.14
N ALA A 137 -1.75 -5.19 7.26
CA ALA A 137 -2.23 -6.57 7.08
C ALA A 137 -2.02 -7.41 8.35
N ASP A 138 -0.85 -7.31 8.98
CA ASP A 138 -0.52 -8.00 10.25
C ASP A 138 -1.45 -7.56 11.39
N GLN A 139 -1.98 -6.35 11.32
CA GLN A 139 -2.97 -5.83 12.28
C GLN A 139 -4.43 -6.17 11.90
N GLY A 140 -4.61 -6.95 10.85
CA GLY A 140 -5.92 -7.42 10.39
C GLY A 140 -6.67 -6.43 9.49
N PHE A 141 -5.93 -5.50 8.85
CA PHE A 141 -6.47 -4.57 7.85
C PHE A 141 -5.87 -4.88 6.47
N PRO A 142 -6.30 -5.96 5.80
CA PRO A 142 -5.82 -6.26 4.45
C PRO A 142 -6.14 -5.10 3.50
N LEU A 143 -5.23 -4.84 2.57
CA LEU A 143 -5.38 -3.78 1.60
C LEU A 143 -6.37 -4.17 0.50
N ILE A 144 -7.27 -3.24 0.17
CA ILE A 144 -8.05 -3.19 -1.07
C ILE A 144 -7.55 -1.97 -1.84
N ASP A 145 -6.81 -2.20 -2.88
CA ASP A 145 -6.15 -1.16 -3.65
C ASP A 145 -6.83 -0.84 -4.99
N ARG A 146 -6.30 0.14 -5.68
CA ARG A 146 -6.74 0.54 -7.03
C ARG A 146 -6.79 -0.63 -8.00
N ARG A 147 -5.83 -1.54 -7.96
CA ARG A 147 -5.70 -2.66 -8.90
C ARG A 147 -6.74 -3.74 -8.63
N ASP A 148 -7.09 -3.96 -7.36
CA ASP A 148 -8.20 -4.82 -6.97
C ASP A 148 -9.53 -4.28 -7.54
N LEU A 149 -9.74 -2.96 -7.41
CA LEU A 149 -10.94 -2.31 -7.95
C LEU A 149 -10.97 -2.34 -9.48
N LEU A 150 -9.86 -2.04 -10.15
CA LEU A 150 -9.79 -2.09 -11.62
C LEU A 150 -10.04 -3.50 -12.13
N ARG A 151 -9.53 -4.54 -11.45
CA ARG A 151 -9.82 -5.93 -11.79
C ARG A 151 -11.33 -6.24 -11.66
N LEU A 152 -11.94 -5.80 -10.58
CA LEU A 152 -13.38 -5.94 -10.37
C LEU A 152 -14.19 -5.20 -11.43
N PHE A 153 -13.86 -3.95 -11.71
CA PHE A 153 -14.59 -3.08 -12.65
C PHE A 153 -14.36 -3.45 -14.12
N SER A 154 -13.29 -4.17 -14.41
CA SER A 154 -13.01 -4.71 -15.74
C SER A 154 -13.61 -6.09 -15.98
N SER A 155 -14.25 -6.68 -14.97
CA SER A 155 -15.03 -7.91 -15.14
C SER A 155 -16.19 -7.71 -16.11
N PRO A 156 -16.72 -8.79 -16.70
CA PRO A 156 -17.86 -8.67 -17.62
C PRO A 156 -19.10 -7.96 -17.00
N VAL A 157 -19.30 -8.14 -15.70
CA VAL A 157 -20.37 -7.44 -14.96
C VAL A 157 -19.99 -5.98 -14.74
N GLY A 158 -18.74 -5.69 -14.38
CA GLY A 158 -18.24 -4.34 -14.19
C GLY A 158 -18.36 -3.47 -15.45
N VAL A 159 -18.05 -4.05 -16.62
CA VAL A 159 -18.20 -3.34 -17.90
C VAL A 159 -19.69 -3.03 -18.19
N ARG A 160 -20.59 -3.97 -17.90
CA ARG A 160 -22.04 -3.70 -18.08
C ARG A 160 -22.59 -2.67 -17.07
N ALA A 161 -22.00 -2.56 -15.88
CA ALA A 161 -22.40 -1.56 -14.90
C ALA A 161 -22.09 -0.11 -15.32
N GLU A 162 -21.15 0.10 -16.25
CA GLU A 162 -20.80 1.44 -16.75
C GLU A 162 -21.98 2.14 -17.46
N VAL A 163 -22.85 1.39 -18.15
CA VAL A 163 -24.04 1.95 -18.80
C VAL A 163 -25.18 2.19 -17.81
N GLU A 164 -25.09 1.67 -16.60
CA GLU A 164 -26.10 1.85 -15.56
C GLU A 164 -25.84 3.07 -14.67
N SER A 165 -24.58 3.61 -14.68
CA SER A 165 -24.20 4.72 -13.81
C SER A 165 -23.00 5.50 -14.32
N ASP A 166 -23.21 6.78 -14.59
CA ASP A 166 -22.13 7.72 -14.96
C ASP A 166 -21.13 7.88 -13.81
N THR A 167 -21.59 7.94 -12.55
CA THR A 167 -20.72 8.03 -11.37
C THR A 167 -19.75 6.86 -11.29
N TYR A 168 -20.23 5.64 -11.54
CA TYR A 168 -19.41 4.45 -11.58
C TYR A 168 -18.41 4.49 -12.75
N SER A 169 -18.89 4.85 -13.95
CA SER A 169 -18.05 4.98 -15.15
C SER A 169 -16.94 6.03 -14.96
N ASP A 170 -17.27 7.17 -14.36
CA ASP A 170 -16.32 8.23 -14.10
C ASP A 170 -15.28 7.86 -13.05
N PHE A 171 -15.69 7.15 -12.00
CA PHE A 171 -14.74 6.65 -11.02
C PHE A 171 -13.78 5.61 -11.60
N LYS A 172 -14.29 4.70 -12.44
CA LYS A 172 -13.41 3.76 -13.16
C LYS A 172 -12.39 4.48 -14.04
N LYS A 173 -12.81 5.51 -14.80
CA LYS A 173 -11.89 6.35 -15.61
C LYS A 173 -10.83 7.02 -14.74
N TYR A 174 -11.23 7.55 -13.58
CA TYR A 174 -10.32 8.14 -12.61
C TYR A 174 -9.27 7.12 -12.15
N LEU A 175 -9.67 5.91 -11.77
CA LEU A 175 -8.74 4.85 -11.37
C LEU A 175 -7.80 4.44 -12.51
N LEU A 176 -8.30 4.37 -13.75
CA LEU A 176 -7.49 4.08 -14.93
C LEU A 176 -6.44 5.17 -15.19
N GLN A 177 -6.79 6.44 -14.96
CA GLN A 177 -5.84 7.55 -15.04
C GLN A 177 -4.75 7.40 -13.98
N LEU A 178 -5.10 7.19 -12.71
CA LEU A 178 -4.13 6.98 -11.63
C LEU A 178 -3.20 5.78 -11.91
N GLU A 179 -3.76 4.68 -12.45
CA GLU A 179 -2.95 3.51 -12.80
C GLU A 179 -2.01 3.80 -13.96
N SER A 180 -2.49 4.53 -14.97
CA SER A 180 -1.64 4.94 -16.11
C SER A 180 -0.49 5.85 -15.69
N GLU A 181 -0.74 6.75 -14.74
CA GLU A 181 0.29 7.61 -14.15
C GLU A 181 1.30 6.78 -13.35
N ALA A 182 0.83 5.91 -12.48
CA ALA A 182 1.70 5.04 -11.68
C ALA A 182 2.55 4.11 -12.55
N GLN A 183 1.96 3.51 -13.60
CA GLN A 183 2.69 2.66 -14.55
C GLN A 183 3.62 3.44 -15.47
N GLY A 184 3.63 4.76 -15.40
CA GLY A 184 4.55 5.61 -16.16
C GLY A 184 6.02 5.22 -15.96
N PHE A 185 6.38 4.61 -14.82
CA PHE A 185 7.75 4.12 -14.60
C PHE A 185 8.24 3.09 -15.62
N LEU A 186 7.34 2.40 -16.31
CA LEU A 186 7.66 1.46 -17.40
C LEU A 186 7.91 2.15 -18.75
N ARG A 187 7.62 3.44 -18.86
CA ARG A 187 7.59 4.19 -20.13
C ARG A 187 8.40 5.48 -20.09
N MET A 188 9.02 5.78 -18.97
CA MET A 188 9.81 6.98 -18.73
C MET A 188 11.15 6.60 -18.09
N PRO A 189 12.27 7.22 -18.50
CA PRO A 189 13.54 7.03 -17.83
C PRO A 189 13.44 7.37 -16.32
N PRO A 190 14.15 6.68 -15.44
CA PRO A 190 14.08 6.93 -14.00
C PRO A 190 14.38 8.38 -13.59
N ALA A 191 15.22 9.08 -14.35
CA ALA A 191 15.53 10.49 -14.11
C ALA A 191 14.33 11.45 -14.30
N GLU A 192 13.29 11.01 -14.99
CA GLU A 192 12.06 11.78 -15.26
C GLU A 192 10.91 11.39 -14.33
N TRP A 193 11.11 10.38 -13.48
CA TRP A 193 10.06 9.94 -12.57
C TRP A 193 9.69 11.03 -11.57
N LYS A 194 8.37 11.21 -11.44
CA LYS A 194 7.76 11.99 -10.37
C LYS A 194 7.23 11.04 -9.29
N TRP A 195 6.55 11.61 -8.31
CA TRP A 195 5.94 10.87 -7.21
C TRP A 195 5.11 9.64 -7.66
N ALA A 196 4.21 9.82 -8.63
CA ALA A 196 3.33 8.73 -9.07
C ALA A 196 4.11 7.55 -9.65
N GLN A 197 5.15 7.81 -10.46
CA GLN A 197 5.99 6.76 -11.05
C GLN A 197 6.84 6.06 -10.00
N TRP A 198 7.42 6.82 -9.08
CA TRP A 198 8.16 6.26 -7.95
C TRP A 198 7.29 5.34 -7.11
N VAL A 199 6.09 5.78 -6.74
CA VAL A 199 5.11 4.98 -5.98
C VAL A 199 4.69 3.72 -6.73
N GLY A 200 4.44 3.85 -8.03
CA GLY A 200 4.10 2.70 -8.88
C GLY A 200 5.22 1.66 -8.94
N TYR A 201 6.47 2.12 -9.04
CA TYR A 201 7.65 1.27 -9.00
C TYR A 201 7.82 0.56 -7.63
N CYS A 202 7.68 1.30 -6.53
CA CYS A 202 7.73 0.71 -5.19
C CYS A 202 6.62 -0.33 -4.97
N HIS A 203 5.43 -0.08 -5.51
CA HIS A 203 4.35 -1.06 -5.45
C HIS A 203 4.69 -2.34 -6.26
N ASP A 204 5.27 -2.19 -7.45
CA ASP A 204 5.74 -3.35 -8.24
C ASP A 204 6.79 -4.16 -7.48
N LEU A 205 7.75 -3.49 -6.84
CA LEU A 205 8.72 -4.15 -5.96
C LEU A 205 8.05 -4.88 -4.79
N TYR A 206 7.07 -4.23 -4.15
CA TYR A 206 6.31 -4.86 -3.07
C TYR A 206 5.62 -6.13 -3.53
N MET A 207 4.99 -6.12 -4.70
CA MET A 207 4.31 -7.29 -5.25
C MET A 207 5.29 -8.43 -5.60
N ARG A 208 6.51 -8.10 -6.04
CA ARG A 208 7.53 -9.11 -6.39
C ARG A 208 8.20 -9.73 -5.17
N PHE A 209 8.50 -8.94 -4.17
CA PHE A 209 9.25 -9.37 -2.99
C PHE A 209 8.36 -9.71 -1.79
N GLY A 210 7.07 -9.44 -1.87
CA GLY A 210 6.05 -9.79 -0.87
C GLY A 210 6.17 -9.02 0.45
N ASN A 211 7.09 -8.05 0.54
CA ASN A 211 7.26 -7.19 1.71
C ASN A 211 7.86 -5.84 1.30
N GLY A 212 7.68 -4.86 2.16
CA GLY A 212 8.27 -3.55 1.96
C GLY A 212 7.53 -2.47 2.72
N ARG A 213 8.25 -1.37 2.94
CA ARG A 213 7.71 -0.16 3.56
C ARG A 213 8.25 1.03 2.82
N ARG A 214 7.37 1.92 2.40
CA ARG A 214 7.74 3.22 1.83
C ARG A 214 7.76 4.28 2.92
N GLY A 215 8.61 5.27 2.78
CA GLY A 215 8.64 6.42 3.67
C GLY A 215 9.41 7.58 3.05
N ARG A 216 9.59 8.62 3.85
CA ARG A 216 10.34 9.80 3.47
C ARG A 216 11.32 10.16 4.57
N PHE A 217 12.55 10.48 4.22
CA PHE A 217 13.50 11.09 5.13
C PHE A 217 13.89 12.50 4.67
N VAL A 218 14.24 13.36 5.63
CA VAL A 218 14.68 14.73 5.34
C VAL A 218 16.18 14.80 5.56
N ASP A 219 16.92 15.14 4.50
CA ASP A 219 18.32 15.53 4.62
C ASP A 219 18.40 16.95 5.16
N LEU A 220 18.69 17.09 6.45
CA LEU A 220 18.77 18.37 7.13
C LEU A 220 19.93 19.23 6.62
N ILE A 221 20.98 18.62 6.09
CA ILE A 221 22.17 19.32 5.56
C ILE A 221 21.86 19.88 4.18
N ALA A 222 21.34 19.02 3.29
CA ALA A 222 20.97 19.42 1.94
C ALA A 222 19.62 20.13 1.87
N ARG A 223 18.83 20.15 2.96
CA ARG A 223 17.46 20.68 3.03
C ARG A 223 16.54 20.07 1.96
N THR A 224 16.75 18.80 1.66
CA THR A 224 15.99 18.04 0.69
C THR A 224 15.25 16.91 1.39
N SER A 225 14.14 16.46 0.82
CA SER A 225 13.44 15.26 1.27
C SER A 225 13.59 14.17 0.21
N HIS A 226 13.81 12.97 0.65
CA HIS A 226 14.01 11.80 -0.17
C HIS A 226 12.99 10.74 0.19
N GLU A 227 12.40 10.17 -0.84
CA GLU A 227 11.54 9.00 -0.70
C GLU A 227 12.41 7.73 -0.61
N PHE A 228 11.92 6.74 0.10
CA PHE A 228 12.60 5.45 0.18
C PHE A 228 11.61 4.29 0.19
N PHE A 229 12.14 3.12 -0.19
CA PHE A 229 11.45 1.84 -0.07
C PHE A 229 12.36 0.85 0.65
N ASP A 230 11.93 0.35 1.80
CA ASP A 230 12.63 -0.65 2.60
C ASP A 230 12.08 -2.05 2.32
N MET A 231 12.95 -3.06 2.21
CA MET A 231 12.57 -4.45 1.97
C MET A 231 13.52 -5.45 2.65
N GLY A 232 13.10 -6.70 2.71
CA GLY A 232 13.95 -7.79 3.15
C GLY A 232 14.35 -7.75 4.62
N HIS A 233 13.44 -7.33 5.51
CA HIS A 233 13.72 -7.20 6.93
C HIS A 233 14.09 -8.54 7.58
N GLN A 234 15.28 -8.60 8.17
CA GLN A 234 15.83 -9.76 8.89
C GLN A 234 16.22 -9.36 10.31
N VAL A 235 15.65 -10.04 11.29
CA VAL A 235 16.01 -9.86 12.72
C VAL A 235 17.39 -10.48 12.96
N VAL A 236 18.29 -9.70 13.54
CA VAL A 236 19.67 -10.09 13.81
C VAL A 236 20.12 -9.59 15.19
N ASP A 237 21.32 -9.99 15.60
CA ASP A 237 21.91 -9.46 16.85
C ASP A 237 22.06 -7.93 16.76
N GLY A 238 21.45 -7.24 17.71
CA GLY A 238 21.49 -5.78 17.84
C GLY A 238 20.49 -5.00 17.01
N GLY A 239 19.62 -5.66 16.23
CA GLY A 239 18.59 -4.95 15.49
C GLY A 239 17.96 -5.70 14.31
N ILE A 240 17.67 -4.96 13.26
CA ILE A 240 17.04 -5.48 12.04
C ILE A 240 17.88 -5.05 10.83
N LEU A 241 18.35 -6.00 10.05
CA LEU A 241 18.96 -5.74 8.73
C LEU A 241 17.88 -5.63 7.66
N PHE A 242 18.07 -4.72 6.71
CA PHE A 242 17.17 -4.55 5.56
C PHE A 242 17.86 -3.83 4.41
N LEU A 243 17.26 -3.85 3.24
CA LEU A 243 17.67 -3.06 2.08
C LEU A 243 16.82 -1.81 1.99
N ARG A 244 17.45 -0.67 1.68
CA ARG A 244 16.78 0.60 1.38
C ARG A 244 17.10 1.04 -0.03
N ILE A 245 16.07 1.32 -0.80
CA ILE A 245 16.16 1.96 -2.11
C ILE A 245 15.63 3.38 -1.95
N ASP A 246 16.39 4.37 -2.38
CA ASP A 246 15.96 5.77 -2.36
C ASP A 246 15.60 6.29 -3.76
N ASP A 247 15.00 7.47 -3.81
CA ASP A 247 14.62 8.17 -5.02
C ASP A 247 15.81 8.70 -5.84
N LYS A 248 17.02 8.58 -5.32
CA LYS A 248 18.29 8.77 -6.05
C LYS A 248 18.77 7.47 -6.71
N HIS A 249 17.98 6.42 -6.67
CA HIS A 249 18.29 5.10 -7.20
C HIS A 249 19.55 4.46 -6.59
N GLN A 250 19.77 4.71 -5.29
CA GLN A 250 20.79 4.04 -4.51
C GLN A 250 20.19 2.87 -3.74
N LEU A 251 20.90 1.76 -3.72
CA LEU A 251 20.57 0.61 -2.88
C LEU A 251 21.57 0.55 -1.73
N SER A 252 21.05 0.65 -0.52
CA SER A 252 21.82 0.63 0.72
C SER A 252 21.47 -0.55 1.61
N PHE A 253 22.49 -1.11 2.26
CA PHE A 253 22.35 -2.06 3.37
C PHE A 253 22.18 -1.26 4.64
N MET A 254 21.07 -1.50 5.33
CA MET A 254 20.66 -0.76 6.52
C MET A 254 20.68 -1.67 7.74
N LEU A 255 20.93 -1.07 8.90
CA LEU A 255 20.68 -1.68 10.20
C LEU A 255 19.81 -0.73 11.02
N GLN A 256 18.63 -1.18 11.42
CA GLN A 256 17.85 -0.52 12.44
C GLN A 256 18.31 -1.03 13.80
N ILE A 257 18.90 -0.16 14.60
CA ILE A 257 19.50 -0.50 15.89
C ILE A 257 18.42 -0.52 16.99
N GLU A 258 18.38 -1.61 17.73
CA GLU A 258 17.44 -1.79 18.83
C GLU A 258 17.77 -0.84 20.00
N LYS A 259 19.05 -0.84 20.44
CA LYS A 259 19.54 -0.01 21.54
C LYS A 259 20.57 1.00 21.05
N PHE A 260 20.22 2.27 21.09
CA PHE A 260 21.05 3.34 20.52
C PHE A 260 22.44 3.45 21.18
N GLU A 261 22.56 3.16 22.45
CA GLU A 261 23.83 3.13 23.20
C GLU A 261 24.83 2.10 22.68
N GLU A 262 24.34 1.00 22.07
CA GLU A 262 25.19 -0.04 21.47
C GLU A 262 25.55 0.22 20.01
N ARG A 263 25.13 1.35 19.46
CA ARG A 263 25.23 1.71 18.03
C ARG A 263 26.64 1.48 17.45
N ARG A 264 27.69 1.98 18.13
CA ARG A 264 29.06 1.87 17.64
C ARG A 264 29.51 0.42 17.50
N LYS A 265 29.14 -0.42 18.48
CA LYS A 265 29.46 -1.86 18.49
C LYS A 265 28.81 -2.55 17.30
N TRP A 266 27.49 -2.40 17.16
CA TRP A 266 26.74 -3.11 16.12
C TRP A 266 27.02 -2.58 14.72
N LEU A 267 27.24 -1.27 14.56
CA LEU A 267 27.64 -0.69 13.29
C LEU A 267 28.97 -1.29 12.80
N ALA A 268 30.01 -1.31 13.65
CA ALA A 268 31.31 -1.88 13.27
C ALA A 268 31.18 -3.37 12.93
N TYR A 269 30.53 -4.15 13.80
CA TYR A 269 30.36 -5.60 13.60
C TYR A 269 29.66 -5.90 12.27
N TRP A 270 28.52 -5.26 12.00
CA TRP A 270 27.75 -5.54 10.80
C TRP A 270 28.38 -4.97 9.53
N GLN A 271 29.06 -3.81 9.61
CA GLN A 271 29.85 -3.32 8.47
C GLN A 271 30.92 -4.34 8.06
N ASP A 272 31.72 -4.81 8.98
CA ASP A 272 32.80 -5.76 8.67
C ASP A 272 32.23 -7.06 8.09
N LYS A 273 31.12 -7.55 8.64
CA LYS A 273 30.44 -8.76 8.16
C LYS A 273 29.88 -8.59 6.75
N VAL A 274 29.15 -7.50 6.48
CA VAL A 274 28.59 -7.18 5.15
C VAL A 274 29.71 -7.04 4.12
N PHE A 275 30.83 -6.36 4.44
CA PHE A 275 31.97 -6.23 3.55
C PHE A 275 32.70 -7.57 3.28
N ALA A 276 32.84 -8.42 4.28
CA ALA A 276 33.43 -9.73 4.11
C ALA A 276 32.62 -10.62 3.15
N ILE A 277 31.30 -10.63 3.30
CA ILE A 277 30.43 -11.47 2.48
C ILE A 277 30.23 -10.89 1.09
N SER A 278 30.11 -9.56 0.95
CA SER A 278 30.05 -8.93 -0.38
C SER A 278 31.25 -9.29 -1.23
N LYS A 279 32.45 -9.34 -0.62
CA LYS A 279 33.67 -9.78 -1.30
C LYS A 279 33.59 -11.24 -1.77
N GLN A 280 33.02 -12.13 -0.95
CA GLN A 280 32.81 -13.55 -1.33
C GLN A 280 31.82 -13.70 -2.49
N LEU A 281 30.81 -12.85 -2.54
CA LEU A 281 29.77 -12.85 -3.58
C LEU A 281 30.15 -12.04 -4.83
N GLY A 282 31.32 -11.39 -4.83
CA GLY A 282 31.74 -10.52 -5.94
C GLY A 282 30.91 -9.24 -6.07
N LEU A 283 30.24 -8.80 -4.99
CA LEU A 283 29.46 -7.59 -4.99
C LEU A 283 30.32 -6.39 -4.61
N GLU A 284 30.32 -5.37 -5.46
CA GLU A 284 31.02 -4.11 -5.19
C GLU A 284 30.15 -3.20 -4.33
N ILE A 285 30.56 -3.02 -3.08
CA ILE A 285 29.91 -2.10 -2.14
C ILE A 285 30.91 -1.06 -1.63
N VAL A 286 30.39 0.11 -1.24
CA VAL A 286 31.19 1.21 -0.72
C VAL A 286 30.77 1.58 0.69
N ARG A 287 31.70 2.07 1.49
CA ARG A 287 31.39 2.62 2.81
C ARG A 287 30.66 3.96 2.66
N PRO A 288 29.57 4.17 3.40
CA PRO A 288 28.84 5.43 3.33
C PRO A 288 29.70 6.58 3.91
N ARG A 289 29.59 7.77 3.32
CA ARG A 289 30.22 8.98 3.87
C ARG A 289 29.57 9.42 5.18
N CYS A 290 28.28 9.16 5.33
CA CYS A 290 27.52 9.41 6.54
C CYS A 290 26.70 8.16 6.89
N VAL A 291 26.76 7.73 8.13
CA VAL A 291 26.07 6.51 8.60
C VAL A 291 24.68 6.81 9.18
N GLY A 292 24.17 8.05 9.05
CA GLY A 292 22.91 8.47 9.69
C GLY A 292 23.12 8.84 11.16
N ALA A 293 22.19 9.61 11.71
CA ALA A 293 22.22 10.06 13.11
C ALA A 293 21.19 9.35 13.99
N GLU A 294 20.22 8.65 13.38
CA GLU A 294 19.08 8.01 14.03
C GLU A 294 19.31 6.51 14.28
N LYS A 295 18.24 5.79 14.61
CA LYS A 295 18.28 4.32 14.80
C LYS A 295 18.62 3.59 13.51
N ASP A 296 18.21 4.11 12.35
CA ASP A 296 18.54 3.54 11.04
C ASP A 296 19.94 4.01 10.61
N VAL A 297 20.86 3.07 10.45
CA VAL A 297 22.22 3.37 10.04
C VAL A 297 22.56 2.67 8.73
N VAL A 298 23.28 3.36 7.85
CA VAL A 298 23.77 2.80 6.59
C VAL A 298 25.05 2.00 6.87
N LEU A 299 25.02 0.71 6.57
CA LEU A 299 26.20 -0.16 6.67
C LEU A 299 27.08 -0.05 5.43
N ALA A 300 26.48 -0.12 4.27
CA ALA A 300 27.14 -0.03 2.97
C ALA A 300 26.14 0.40 1.90
N THR A 301 26.65 0.90 0.79
CA THR A 301 25.84 1.22 -0.41
C THR A 301 26.41 0.45 -1.59
N LEU A 302 25.56 -0.04 -2.49
CA LEU A 302 25.99 -0.70 -3.71
C LEU A 302 26.77 0.30 -4.57
N ALA A 303 27.96 -0.08 -5.07
CA ALA A 303 28.83 0.81 -5.84
C ALA A 303 28.22 1.17 -7.21
N GLN A 304 27.49 0.22 -7.80
CA GLN A 304 26.81 0.38 -9.08
C GLN A 304 25.32 0.58 -8.87
N SER A 305 24.64 1.21 -9.84
CA SER A 305 23.19 1.26 -9.82
C SER A 305 22.59 -0.14 -9.68
N TYR A 306 21.63 -0.31 -8.78
CA TYR A 306 20.87 -1.56 -8.67
C TYR A 306 19.88 -1.69 -9.83
N MET A 307 19.50 -0.58 -10.42
CA MET A 307 18.55 -0.51 -11.53
C MET A 307 19.24 -0.89 -12.83
N ALA A 308 18.72 -1.89 -13.50
CA ALA A 308 19.11 -2.25 -14.85
C ALA A 308 18.28 -1.43 -15.83
N LEU A 309 18.95 -0.85 -16.82
CA LEU A 309 18.29 -0.06 -17.87
C LEU A 309 18.43 -0.78 -19.20
N GLN A 310 17.38 -0.63 -20.04
CA GLN A 310 17.40 -1.03 -21.44
C GLN A 310 18.17 0.01 -22.28
N ASP A 311 18.41 -0.28 -23.55
CA ASP A 311 19.15 0.61 -24.46
C ASP A 311 18.46 1.97 -24.66
N ASP A 312 17.14 2.03 -24.51
CA ASP A 312 16.33 3.25 -24.56
C ASP A 312 16.28 4.04 -23.24
N GLY A 313 17.00 3.59 -22.22
CA GLY A 313 17.06 4.22 -20.90
C GLY A 313 15.87 3.89 -19.98
N LEU A 314 14.94 3.06 -20.40
CA LEU A 314 13.84 2.59 -19.57
C LEU A 314 14.34 1.52 -18.58
N VAL A 315 13.60 1.35 -17.46
CA VAL A 315 13.95 0.32 -16.50
C VAL A 315 13.66 -1.09 -17.05
N ASP A 316 14.65 -1.95 -17.02
CA ASP A 316 14.44 -3.39 -17.16
C ASP A 316 14.02 -3.95 -15.80
N VAL A 317 12.72 -4.12 -15.62
CA VAL A 317 12.14 -4.50 -14.34
C VAL A 317 12.57 -5.91 -13.93
N GLN A 318 12.70 -6.85 -14.88
CA GLN A 318 13.13 -8.21 -14.57
C GLN A 318 14.61 -8.27 -14.19
N ALA A 319 15.48 -7.68 -14.98
CA ALA A 319 16.91 -7.63 -14.67
C ALA A 319 17.19 -6.85 -13.37
N THR A 320 16.41 -5.78 -13.09
CA THR A 320 16.47 -5.06 -11.82
C THR A 320 16.05 -5.95 -10.65
N SER A 321 14.96 -6.70 -10.78
CA SER A 321 14.50 -7.63 -9.74
C SER A 321 15.51 -8.73 -9.47
N ASP A 322 16.11 -9.30 -10.51
CA ASP A 322 17.15 -10.33 -10.38
C ASP A 322 18.37 -9.79 -9.66
N LYS A 323 18.76 -8.56 -9.96
CA LYS A 323 19.88 -7.88 -9.29
C LYS A 323 19.57 -7.61 -7.82
N ILE A 324 18.38 -7.10 -7.47
CA ILE A 324 17.97 -6.92 -6.08
C ILE A 324 17.94 -8.26 -5.35
N SER A 325 17.43 -9.33 -5.99
CA SER A 325 17.40 -10.67 -5.41
C SER A 325 18.80 -11.18 -5.10
N SER A 326 19.76 -10.99 -6.02
CA SER A 326 21.16 -11.40 -5.80
C SER A 326 21.81 -10.65 -4.64
N VAL A 327 21.48 -9.37 -4.48
CA VAL A 327 21.97 -8.53 -3.38
C VAL A 327 21.30 -8.89 -2.06
N SER A 328 20.03 -9.27 -2.08
CA SER A 328 19.25 -9.64 -0.87
C SER A 328 19.80 -10.87 -0.15
N VAL A 329 20.59 -11.71 -0.83
CA VAL A 329 21.31 -12.84 -0.21
C VAL A 329 22.22 -12.37 0.93
N LEU A 330 22.73 -11.13 0.88
CA LEU A 330 23.49 -10.52 1.98
C LEU A 330 22.67 -10.30 3.26
N LEU A 331 21.36 -10.37 3.22
CA LEU A 331 20.51 -10.27 4.41
C LEU A 331 20.36 -11.62 5.12
N ALA A 332 20.63 -12.73 4.44
CA ALA A 332 20.51 -14.09 4.99
C ALA A 332 21.73 -14.53 5.84
N ILE A 333 22.44 -13.57 6.40
CA ILE A 333 23.73 -13.76 7.10
C ILE A 333 23.54 -14.24 8.56
#